data_57053fd06de3e14892b69b3926b6b063
#
_entry.id   57053fd06de3e14892b69b3926b6b063
#
_cell.length_a   1.000
_cell.length_b   1.000
_cell.length_c   1.000
_cell.angle_alpha   90.00
_cell.angle_beta   90.00
_cell.angle_gamma   90.00
#
_symmetry.space_group_name_H-M   'P 1'
#
loop_
_entity.id
_entity.type
_entity.pdbx_description
1 polymer ?
#
loop_
_entity_poly.entity_id
_entity_poly.type
_entity_poly.pdbx_seq_one_letter_code
_entity_poly.pdbx_strand_id
1 'polypeptide(L)'
;SLFAHLNVQGNLHFGLQRTPVARRKIALDKVVDLLGIGHLLQRPCATLSGGERQRVAIARALATSPQLLLMDEPLSALDAARKAEVLPYLEALPRELAIPILYVSHAQEEVLRLAQHIVQLAHGQVVRQGDAATLFNQLDQGFAAGNATAVLQGQLLAHHAQDHLSALGFAGGQLLLPTTPALASRPLGSAVRLTIAARDVSLSLQPLAHTSLLNSLPATITGLREDGPGQVLAALAVGESQLLAHISQRSARQLALAPGQTVFAHIKGVALVR
;
A
#
# COMPACT_ATOMS: atom_id res chain seq x y z
N SER A 1 8.24 -22.88 -6.80
CA SER A 1 8.15 -23.86 -5.71
C SER A 1 9.53 -24.20 -5.17
N LEU A 2 9.64 -24.52 -3.87
CA LEU A 2 10.90 -24.96 -3.24
C LEU A 2 11.17 -26.43 -3.54
N PHE A 3 12.45 -26.83 -3.49
CA PHE A 3 12.85 -28.22 -3.59
C PHE A 3 12.60 -28.95 -2.26
N ALA A 4 11.63 -29.86 -2.26
CA ALA A 4 11.17 -30.54 -1.04
C ALA A 4 12.24 -31.43 -0.37
N HIS A 5 13.19 -31.96 -1.14
CA HIS A 5 14.28 -32.83 -0.66
C HIS A 5 15.45 -32.05 -0.05
N LEU A 6 15.43 -30.72 -0.11
CA LEU A 6 16.45 -29.84 0.48
C LEU A 6 15.87 -29.10 1.68
N ASN A 7 16.71 -28.79 2.67
CA ASN A 7 16.41 -27.82 3.69
C ASN A 7 16.44 -26.40 3.12
N VAL A 8 16.14 -25.39 3.92
CA VAL A 8 16.15 -23.98 3.50
C VAL A 8 17.51 -23.58 2.94
N GLN A 9 18.59 -23.85 3.67
CA GLN A 9 19.94 -23.54 3.24
C GLN A 9 20.28 -24.18 1.89
N GLY A 10 19.95 -25.47 1.70
CA GLY A 10 20.14 -26.17 0.43
C GLY A 10 19.39 -25.51 -0.74
N ASN A 11 18.17 -25.04 -0.51
CA ASN A 11 17.40 -24.28 -1.50
C ASN A 11 18.08 -22.98 -1.91
N LEU A 12 18.63 -22.23 -0.96
CA LEU A 12 19.35 -20.98 -1.23
C LEU A 12 20.65 -21.23 -1.99
N HIS A 13 21.44 -22.22 -1.55
CA HIS A 13 22.70 -22.58 -2.19
C HIS A 13 22.49 -23.12 -3.61
N PHE A 14 21.39 -23.80 -3.88
CA PHE A 14 21.06 -24.27 -5.22
C PHE A 14 21.06 -23.16 -6.27
N GLY A 15 20.46 -22.00 -5.95
CA GLY A 15 20.49 -20.82 -6.82
C GLY A 15 21.88 -20.19 -6.91
N LEU A 16 22.51 -20.00 -5.75
CA LEU A 16 23.83 -19.37 -5.64
C LEU A 16 24.92 -20.13 -6.42
N GLN A 17 24.96 -21.46 -6.32
CA GLN A 17 25.98 -22.28 -7.00
C GLN A 17 25.89 -22.21 -8.53
N ARG A 18 24.69 -21.98 -9.05
CA ARG A 18 24.45 -21.84 -10.51
C ARG A 18 24.72 -20.43 -11.03
N THR A 19 24.98 -19.49 -10.14
CA THR A 19 25.30 -18.12 -10.50
C THR A 19 26.80 -17.95 -10.56
N PRO A 20 27.39 -17.58 -11.72
CA PRO A 20 28.81 -17.29 -11.84
C PRO A 20 29.29 -16.28 -10.80
N VAL A 21 30.45 -16.50 -10.21
CA VAL A 21 30.98 -15.64 -9.12
C VAL A 21 31.00 -14.17 -9.51
N ALA A 22 31.37 -13.86 -10.74
CA ALA A 22 31.41 -12.49 -11.27
C ALA A 22 29.99 -11.81 -11.33
N ARG A 23 28.91 -12.57 -11.29
CA ARG A 23 27.54 -12.06 -11.30
C ARG A 23 26.90 -12.00 -9.91
N ARG A 24 27.55 -12.50 -8.86
CA ARG A 24 27.06 -12.49 -7.49
C ARG A 24 27.21 -11.10 -6.88
N LYS A 25 26.22 -10.25 -7.08
CA LYS A 25 26.20 -8.87 -6.56
C LYS A 25 25.53 -8.77 -5.19
N ILE A 26 24.67 -9.74 -4.84
CA ILE A 26 23.90 -9.77 -3.60
C ILE A 26 24.51 -10.82 -2.68
N ALA A 27 24.95 -10.41 -1.50
CA ALA A 27 25.43 -11.32 -0.48
C ALA A 27 24.28 -12.15 0.08
N LEU A 28 24.49 -13.45 0.23
CA LEU A 28 23.44 -14.37 0.72
C LEU A 28 23.02 -14.01 2.14
N ASP A 29 23.98 -13.64 3.01
CA ASP A 29 23.69 -13.25 4.40
C ASP A 29 22.77 -12.02 4.45
N LYS A 30 22.99 -11.01 3.58
CA LYS A 30 22.10 -9.86 3.46
C LYS A 30 20.68 -10.27 3.07
N VAL A 31 20.52 -11.26 2.19
CA VAL A 31 19.18 -11.77 1.81
C VAL A 31 18.51 -12.50 2.97
N VAL A 32 19.28 -13.29 3.72
CA VAL A 32 18.82 -14.05 4.88
C VAL A 32 18.31 -13.09 5.97
N ASP A 33 19.09 -12.05 6.27
CA ASP A 33 18.74 -11.04 7.27
C ASP A 33 17.55 -10.22 6.83
N LEU A 34 17.55 -9.72 5.58
CA LEU A 34 16.49 -8.90 5.03
C LEU A 34 15.11 -9.60 5.05
N LEU A 35 15.09 -10.92 4.81
CA LEU A 35 13.87 -11.71 4.81
C LEU A 35 13.58 -12.39 6.16
N GLY A 36 14.45 -12.20 7.16
CA GLY A 36 14.28 -12.72 8.51
C GLY A 36 14.20 -14.25 8.58
N ILE A 37 14.98 -14.96 7.74
CA ILE A 37 14.91 -16.42 7.60
C ILE A 37 16.09 -17.16 8.23
N GLY A 38 16.99 -16.48 8.95
CA GLY A 38 18.19 -17.07 9.53
C GLY A 38 17.90 -18.27 10.44
N HIS A 39 16.86 -18.16 11.27
CA HIS A 39 16.41 -19.25 12.16
C HIS A 39 15.78 -20.46 11.44
N LEU A 40 15.52 -20.33 10.14
CA LEU A 40 14.89 -21.37 9.32
C LEU A 40 15.92 -22.20 8.51
N LEU A 41 17.18 -21.77 8.41
CA LEU A 41 18.16 -22.32 7.46
C LEU A 41 18.29 -23.83 7.50
N GLN A 42 18.24 -24.44 8.69
CA GLN A 42 18.38 -25.87 8.86
C GLN A 42 17.06 -26.66 8.79
N ARG A 43 15.92 -25.95 8.70
CA ARG A 43 14.60 -26.59 8.69
C ARG A 43 14.27 -27.21 7.33
N PRO A 44 13.62 -28.39 7.32
CA PRO A 44 13.04 -28.95 6.10
C PRO A 44 11.93 -28.03 5.53
N CYS A 45 11.90 -27.87 4.22
CA CYS A 45 10.89 -26.97 3.59
C CYS A 45 9.44 -27.40 3.83
N ALA A 46 9.21 -28.70 4.08
CA ALA A 46 7.87 -29.22 4.38
C ALA A 46 7.30 -28.74 5.71
N THR A 47 8.16 -28.33 6.66
CA THR A 47 7.75 -27.87 8.00
C THR A 47 7.51 -26.37 8.10
N LEU A 48 7.70 -25.64 7.01
CA LEU A 48 7.54 -24.19 6.96
C LEU A 48 6.05 -23.80 6.87
N SER A 49 5.69 -22.71 7.55
CA SER A 49 4.42 -22.03 7.33
C SER A 49 4.34 -21.47 5.90
N GLY A 50 3.15 -21.08 5.46
CA GLY A 50 2.97 -20.46 4.14
C GLY A 50 3.83 -19.22 3.96
N GLY A 51 3.84 -18.30 4.94
CA GLY A 51 4.63 -17.08 4.90
C GLY A 51 6.15 -17.34 4.94
N GLU A 52 6.61 -18.26 5.80
CA GLU A 52 8.02 -18.69 5.82
C GLU A 52 8.45 -19.28 4.47
N ARG A 53 7.62 -20.15 3.91
CA ARG A 53 7.87 -20.78 2.60
C ARG A 53 7.98 -19.73 1.51
N GLN A 54 7.12 -18.71 1.53
CA GLN A 54 7.16 -17.62 0.56
C GLN A 54 8.44 -16.79 0.69
N ARG A 55 8.83 -16.40 1.92
CA ARG A 55 10.10 -15.69 2.16
C ARG A 55 11.32 -16.47 1.69
N VAL A 56 11.35 -17.76 1.93
CA VAL A 56 12.42 -18.65 1.45
C VAL A 56 12.43 -18.75 -0.08
N ALA A 57 11.26 -18.77 -0.74
CA ALA A 57 11.18 -18.79 -2.20
C ALA A 57 11.72 -17.49 -2.82
N ILE A 58 11.40 -16.35 -2.22
CA ILE A 58 11.95 -15.05 -2.62
C ILE A 58 13.46 -15.00 -2.38
N ALA A 59 13.93 -15.46 -1.21
CA ALA A 59 15.35 -15.54 -0.90
C ALA A 59 16.13 -16.36 -1.94
N ARG A 60 15.59 -17.50 -2.35
CA ARG A 60 16.21 -18.34 -3.37
C ARG A 60 16.31 -17.63 -4.72
N ALA A 61 15.29 -16.87 -5.12
CA ALA A 61 15.34 -16.07 -6.34
C ALA A 61 16.41 -14.97 -6.24
N LEU A 62 16.48 -14.27 -5.10
CA LEU A 62 17.47 -13.21 -4.86
C LEU A 62 18.91 -13.75 -4.76
N ALA A 63 19.11 -14.98 -4.27
CA ALA A 63 20.42 -15.62 -4.21
C ALA A 63 21.09 -15.78 -5.58
N THR A 64 20.32 -15.71 -6.68
CA THR A 64 20.87 -15.70 -8.04
C THR A 64 21.36 -14.32 -8.50
N SER A 65 21.26 -13.29 -7.64
CA SER A 65 21.59 -11.90 -7.97
C SER A 65 20.92 -11.41 -9.27
N PRO A 66 19.57 -11.47 -9.37
CA PRO A 66 18.85 -11.09 -10.59
C PRO A 66 18.98 -9.58 -10.87
N GLN A 67 18.94 -9.20 -12.15
CA GLN A 67 18.84 -7.80 -12.57
C GLN A 67 17.41 -7.28 -12.58
N LEU A 68 16.43 -8.18 -12.61
CA LEU A 68 15.00 -7.91 -12.54
C LEU A 68 14.35 -9.08 -11.78
N LEU A 69 13.53 -8.77 -10.80
CA LEU A 69 12.77 -9.76 -10.05
C LEU A 69 11.32 -9.78 -10.56
N LEU A 70 10.89 -10.95 -11.03
CA LEU A 70 9.51 -11.18 -11.49
C LEU A 70 8.76 -11.95 -10.41
N MET A 71 7.62 -11.43 -9.99
CA MET A 71 6.72 -12.07 -9.03
C MET A 71 5.30 -12.12 -9.60
N ASP A 72 4.80 -13.31 -9.78
CA ASP A 72 3.44 -13.56 -10.28
C ASP A 72 2.60 -14.11 -9.14
N GLU A 73 1.61 -13.32 -8.70
CA GLU A 73 0.69 -13.64 -7.60
C GLU A 73 1.38 -14.22 -6.36
N PRO A 74 2.50 -13.63 -5.86
CA PRO A 74 3.33 -14.30 -4.88
C PRO A 74 2.66 -14.52 -3.53
N LEU A 75 1.60 -13.78 -3.19
CA LEU A 75 0.91 -13.87 -1.91
C LEU A 75 -0.50 -14.46 -2.01
N SER A 76 -0.94 -14.91 -3.18
CA SER A 76 -2.32 -15.37 -3.42
C SER A 76 -2.74 -16.56 -2.54
N ALA A 77 -1.79 -17.44 -2.18
CA ALA A 77 -2.06 -18.61 -1.33
C ALA A 77 -2.02 -18.30 0.18
N LEU A 78 -1.85 -17.04 0.58
CA LEU A 78 -1.73 -16.64 1.99
C LEU A 78 -3.02 -15.96 2.47
N ASP A 79 -3.40 -16.24 3.72
CA ASP A 79 -4.42 -15.48 4.44
C ASP A 79 -3.91 -14.07 4.81
N ALA A 80 -4.83 -13.19 5.23
CA ALA A 80 -4.54 -11.79 5.53
C ALA A 80 -3.44 -11.62 6.61
N ALA A 81 -3.43 -12.46 7.66
CA ALA A 81 -2.45 -12.40 8.73
C ALA A 81 -1.04 -12.71 8.20
N ARG A 82 -0.90 -13.77 7.40
CA ARG A 82 0.39 -14.14 6.78
C ARG A 82 0.84 -13.17 5.72
N LYS A 83 -0.09 -12.57 4.95
CA LYS A 83 0.25 -11.46 4.03
C LYS A 83 0.84 -10.28 4.80
N ALA A 84 0.25 -9.91 5.92
CA ALA A 84 0.74 -8.82 6.77
C ALA A 84 2.16 -9.08 7.32
N GLU A 85 2.54 -10.35 7.54
CA GLU A 85 3.90 -10.75 7.94
C GLU A 85 4.91 -10.62 6.79
N VAL A 86 4.52 -10.90 5.54
CA VAL A 86 5.45 -10.94 4.38
C VAL A 86 5.61 -9.58 3.72
N LEU A 87 4.54 -8.78 3.64
CA LEU A 87 4.53 -7.50 2.93
C LEU A 87 5.65 -6.53 3.36
N PRO A 88 6.00 -6.37 4.66
CA PRO A 88 7.09 -5.48 5.07
C PRO A 88 8.45 -5.86 4.46
N TYR A 89 8.70 -7.15 4.26
CA TYR A 89 9.93 -7.61 3.60
C TYR A 89 9.94 -7.25 2.11
N LEU A 90 8.79 -7.38 1.43
CA LEU A 90 8.66 -6.98 0.02
C LEU A 90 8.83 -5.48 -0.18
N GLU A 91 8.31 -4.67 0.73
CA GLU A 91 8.48 -3.20 0.73
C GLU A 91 9.95 -2.77 0.87
N ALA A 92 10.74 -3.54 1.62
CA ALA A 92 12.15 -3.24 1.84
C ALA A 92 13.03 -3.60 0.62
N LEU A 93 12.65 -4.62 -0.16
CA LEU A 93 13.48 -5.16 -1.26
C LEU A 93 13.99 -4.09 -2.26
N PRO A 94 13.14 -3.20 -2.82
CA PRO A 94 13.61 -2.22 -3.81
C PRO A 94 14.62 -1.24 -3.24
N ARG A 95 14.47 -0.87 -1.95
CA ARG A 95 15.35 0.09 -1.27
C ARG A 95 16.70 -0.53 -0.93
N GLU A 96 16.67 -1.77 -0.42
CA GLU A 96 17.87 -2.45 0.11
C GLU A 96 18.74 -3.07 -0.98
N LEU A 97 18.14 -3.50 -2.08
CA LEU A 97 18.84 -4.23 -3.12
C LEU A 97 18.97 -3.48 -4.44
N ALA A 98 18.26 -2.34 -4.59
CA ALA A 98 18.23 -1.53 -5.82
C ALA A 98 17.94 -2.36 -7.08
N ILE A 99 17.04 -3.36 -6.96
CA ILE A 99 16.62 -4.21 -8.07
C ILE A 99 15.21 -3.80 -8.49
N PRO A 100 14.92 -3.59 -9.77
CA PRO A 100 13.57 -3.41 -10.25
C PRO A 100 12.76 -4.70 -10.04
N ILE A 101 11.50 -4.52 -9.62
CA ILE A 101 10.57 -5.62 -9.36
C ILE A 101 9.35 -5.45 -10.25
N LEU A 102 9.02 -6.46 -11.02
CA LEU A 102 7.73 -6.58 -11.68
C LEU A 102 6.84 -7.50 -10.86
N TYR A 103 5.79 -6.91 -10.28
CA TYR A 103 4.89 -7.57 -9.35
C TYR A 103 3.50 -7.67 -9.98
N VAL A 104 3.02 -8.89 -10.21
CA VAL A 104 1.67 -9.14 -10.71
C VAL A 104 0.78 -9.53 -9.54
N SER A 105 -0.33 -8.81 -9.36
CA SER A 105 -1.34 -9.13 -8.36
C SER A 105 -2.70 -8.55 -8.75
N HIS A 106 -3.76 -9.21 -8.31
CA HIS A 106 -5.14 -8.70 -8.35
C HIS A 106 -5.60 -8.14 -6.99
N ALA A 107 -4.75 -8.23 -5.96
CA ALA A 107 -5.04 -7.73 -4.62
C ALA A 107 -4.70 -6.24 -4.50
N GLN A 108 -5.73 -5.39 -4.43
CA GLN A 108 -5.58 -3.93 -4.34
C GLN A 108 -4.67 -3.50 -3.19
N GLU A 109 -4.77 -4.16 -2.03
CA GLU A 109 -3.95 -3.86 -0.85
C GLU A 109 -2.46 -4.06 -1.12
N GLU A 110 -2.09 -5.14 -1.83
CA GLU A 110 -0.69 -5.40 -2.20
C GLU A 110 -0.17 -4.32 -3.16
N VAL A 111 -0.97 -3.97 -4.17
CA VAL A 111 -0.62 -2.94 -5.15
C VAL A 111 -0.46 -1.57 -4.48
N LEU A 112 -1.39 -1.19 -3.58
CA LEU A 112 -1.32 0.06 -2.81
C LEU A 112 -0.02 0.17 -2.01
N ARG A 113 0.43 -0.95 -1.44
CA ARG A 113 1.62 -0.98 -0.59
C ARG A 113 2.93 -1.01 -1.38
N LEU A 114 2.99 -1.79 -2.45
CA LEU A 114 4.23 -2.12 -3.13
C LEU A 114 4.48 -1.29 -4.39
N ALA A 115 3.41 -0.91 -5.13
CA ALA A 115 3.58 -0.30 -6.43
C ALA A 115 3.98 1.17 -6.36
N GLN A 116 4.93 1.56 -7.19
CA GLN A 116 5.25 2.94 -7.54
C GLN A 116 4.58 3.30 -8.88
N HIS A 117 4.63 2.39 -9.83
CA HIS A 117 4.02 2.50 -11.13
C HIS A 117 3.09 1.30 -11.38
N ILE A 118 1.94 1.54 -12.00
CA ILE A 118 0.93 0.51 -12.26
C ILE A 118 0.69 0.42 -13.76
N VAL A 119 0.60 -0.81 -14.24
CA VAL A 119 0.07 -1.15 -15.56
C VAL A 119 -1.15 -2.04 -15.33
N GLN A 120 -2.35 -1.50 -15.58
CA GLN A 120 -3.59 -2.25 -15.44
C GLN A 120 -3.94 -2.95 -16.74
N LEU A 121 -4.19 -4.25 -16.65
CA LEU A 121 -4.55 -5.10 -17.77
C LEU A 121 -6.02 -5.53 -17.67
N ALA A 122 -6.73 -5.53 -18.80
CA ALA A 122 -8.02 -6.16 -18.96
C ALA A 122 -8.07 -6.86 -20.33
N HIS A 123 -8.52 -8.10 -20.35
CA HIS A 123 -8.60 -8.92 -21.58
C HIS A 123 -7.27 -8.96 -22.38
N GLY A 124 -6.14 -8.98 -21.68
CA GLY A 124 -4.80 -9.02 -22.30
C GLY A 124 -4.31 -7.70 -22.89
N GLN A 125 -5.05 -6.60 -22.69
CA GLN A 125 -4.68 -5.27 -23.17
C GLN A 125 -4.41 -4.31 -22.03
N VAL A 126 -3.51 -3.36 -22.24
CA VAL A 126 -3.27 -2.27 -21.28
C VAL A 126 -4.44 -1.29 -21.33
N VAL A 127 -5.19 -1.18 -20.26
CA VAL A 127 -6.31 -0.23 -20.15
C VAL A 127 -5.87 1.09 -19.50
N ARG A 128 -4.91 1.04 -18.57
CA ARG A 128 -4.33 2.21 -17.94
C ARG A 128 -2.91 1.92 -17.45
N GLN A 129 -2.09 2.98 -17.40
CA GLN A 129 -0.77 2.92 -16.79
C GLN A 129 -0.39 4.28 -16.23
N GLY A 130 0.43 4.30 -15.20
CA GLY A 130 0.90 5.53 -14.60
C GLY A 130 1.38 5.36 -13.17
N ASP A 131 1.65 6.49 -12.53
CA ASP A 131 1.99 6.54 -11.10
C ASP A 131 0.84 6.01 -10.25
N ALA A 132 1.17 5.19 -9.25
CA ALA A 132 0.18 4.53 -8.42
C ALA A 132 -0.72 5.53 -7.68
N ALA A 133 -0.16 6.62 -7.13
CA ALA A 133 -0.94 7.63 -6.42
C ALA A 133 -1.94 8.31 -7.36
N THR A 134 -1.52 8.64 -8.58
CA THR A 134 -2.39 9.25 -9.60
C THR A 134 -3.54 8.32 -9.98
N LEU A 135 -3.25 7.03 -10.25
CA LEU A 135 -4.28 6.09 -10.68
C LEU A 135 -5.29 5.74 -9.57
N PHE A 136 -4.81 5.66 -8.32
CA PHE A 136 -5.70 5.40 -7.17
C PHE A 136 -6.59 6.59 -6.82
N ASN A 137 -6.22 7.81 -7.16
CA ASN A 137 -7.00 9.00 -6.83
C ASN A 137 -8.06 9.36 -7.89
N GLN A 138 -8.13 8.63 -9.01
CA GLN A 138 -9.14 8.85 -10.05
C GLN A 138 -10.49 8.23 -9.67
N LEU A 139 -11.59 8.83 -10.14
CA LEU A 139 -12.95 8.28 -9.97
C LEU A 139 -13.09 6.90 -10.59
N ASP A 140 -12.50 6.70 -11.74
CA ASP A 140 -12.51 5.40 -12.42
C ASP A 140 -11.25 4.59 -12.07
N GLN A 141 -11.26 3.97 -10.91
CA GLN A 141 -10.14 3.16 -10.43
C GLN A 141 -10.15 1.73 -11.01
N GLY A 142 -11.24 1.30 -11.64
CA GLY A 142 -11.39 -0.08 -12.14
C GLY A 142 -11.43 -1.15 -11.04
N PHE A 143 -11.60 -0.76 -9.79
CA PHE A 143 -11.77 -1.66 -8.65
C PHE A 143 -13.25 -1.92 -8.37
N ALA A 144 -13.53 -2.96 -7.58
CA ALA A 144 -14.90 -3.28 -7.18
C ALA A 144 -15.55 -2.10 -6.43
N ALA A 145 -16.85 -1.90 -6.66
CA ALA A 145 -17.64 -0.87 -5.99
C ALA A 145 -17.45 -0.90 -4.47
N GLY A 146 -17.31 0.26 -3.85
CA GLY A 146 -17.12 0.40 -2.40
C GLY A 146 -15.68 0.24 -1.90
N ASN A 147 -14.73 -0.18 -2.73
CA ASN A 147 -13.33 -0.36 -2.36
C ASN A 147 -12.41 0.80 -2.77
N ALA A 148 -12.99 1.91 -3.23
CA ALA A 148 -12.22 3.08 -3.63
C ALA A 148 -11.36 3.61 -2.47
N THR A 149 -10.11 3.91 -2.77
CA THR A 149 -9.12 4.36 -1.79
C THR A 149 -8.26 5.47 -2.40
N ALA A 150 -8.11 6.57 -1.70
CA ALA A 150 -7.18 7.63 -2.08
C ALA A 150 -5.80 7.37 -1.48
N VAL A 151 -4.76 7.72 -2.23
CA VAL A 151 -3.36 7.65 -1.82
C VAL A 151 -2.80 9.06 -1.72
N LEU A 152 -2.26 9.40 -0.55
CA LEU A 152 -1.60 10.67 -0.30
C LEU A 152 -0.12 10.46 0.00
N GLN A 153 0.70 11.37 -0.49
CA GLN A 153 2.10 11.49 -0.08
C GLN A 153 2.22 12.66 0.89
N GLY A 154 2.91 12.45 1.98
CA GLY A 154 3.08 13.44 3.02
C GLY A 154 4.39 13.29 3.78
N GLN A 155 4.55 14.09 4.81
CA GLN A 155 5.70 14.08 5.70
C GLN A 155 5.25 14.06 7.15
N LEU A 156 6.00 13.38 8.00
CA LEU A 156 5.79 13.39 9.44
C LEU A 156 6.22 14.75 10.01
N LEU A 157 5.27 15.53 10.54
CA LEU A 157 5.53 16.87 11.05
C LEU A 157 5.83 16.88 12.57
N ALA A 158 5.05 16.15 13.35
CA ALA A 158 5.15 16.18 14.81
C ALA A 158 4.56 14.91 15.45
N HIS A 159 4.99 14.66 16.69
CA HIS A 159 4.35 13.73 17.61
C HIS A 159 3.75 14.50 18.79
N HIS A 160 2.46 14.34 19.02
CA HIS A 160 1.73 14.89 20.16
C HIS A 160 1.69 13.81 21.26
N ALA A 161 2.71 13.79 22.11
CA ALA A 161 2.90 12.72 23.11
C ALA A 161 1.72 12.59 24.09
N GLN A 162 1.11 13.70 24.47
CA GLN A 162 -0.02 13.72 25.42
C GLN A 162 -1.27 13.03 24.85
N ASP A 163 -1.51 13.19 23.56
CA ASP A 163 -2.70 12.67 22.88
C ASP A 163 -2.43 11.34 22.16
N HIS A 164 -1.18 10.87 22.17
CA HIS A 164 -0.74 9.72 21.38
C HIS A 164 -1.07 9.85 19.89
N LEU A 165 -0.96 11.07 19.35
CA LEU A 165 -1.22 11.40 17.95
C LEU A 165 0.05 11.85 17.24
N SER A 166 0.10 11.59 15.93
CA SER A 166 1.12 12.11 15.03
C SER A 166 0.48 12.99 13.97
N ALA A 167 1.11 14.12 13.70
CA ALA A 167 0.69 15.05 12.66
C ALA A 167 1.45 14.77 11.37
N LEU A 168 0.70 14.55 10.28
CA LEU A 168 1.24 14.33 8.94
C LEU A 168 0.78 15.45 8.01
N GLY A 169 1.75 16.16 7.43
CA GLY A 169 1.49 17.19 6.42
C GLY A 169 1.47 16.63 5.02
N PHE A 170 0.58 17.13 4.18
CA PHE A 170 0.51 16.83 2.75
C PHE A 170 0.09 18.09 1.97
N ALA A 171 0.09 18.06 0.64
CA ALA A 171 -0.18 19.22 -0.20
C ALA A 171 -1.61 19.80 -0.06
N GLY A 172 -2.51 19.13 0.66
CA GLY A 172 -3.87 19.60 0.96
C GLY A 172 -4.11 20.02 2.40
N GLY A 173 -3.10 19.93 3.29
CA GLY A 173 -3.24 20.26 4.69
C GLY A 173 -2.54 19.31 5.64
N GLN A 174 -3.14 19.07 6.79
CA GLN A 174 -2.60 18.23 7.84
C GLN A 174 -3.62 17.19 8.28
N LEU A 175 -3.13 15.99 8.60
CA LEU A 175 -3.92 14.89 9.19
C LEU A 175 -3.32 14.47 10.52
N LEU A 176 -4.18 14.17 11.48
CA LEU A 176 -3.82 13.59 12.76
C LEU A 176 -4.15 12.10 12.76
N LEU A 177 -3.19 11.27 13.16
CA LEU A 177 -3.32 9.81 13.23
C LEU A 177 -2.82 9.29 14.59
N PRO A 178 -3.35 8.17 15.08
CA PRO A 178 -2.76 7.49 16.23
C PRO A 178 -1.28 7.16 15.99
N THR A 179 -0.43 7.46 16.96
CA THR A 179 1.00 7.15 16.89
C THR A 179 1.19 5.66 17.07
N THR A 180 1.50 4.96 15.98
CA THR A 180 1.89 3.54 16.03
C THR A 180 3.39 3.42 16.33
N PRO A 181 3.88 2.27 16.86
CA PRO A 181 5.32 2.06 17.08
C PRO A 181 6.16 2.29 15.82
N ALA A 182 5.65 1.89 14.65
CA ALA A 182 6.31 2.11 13.38
C ALA A 182 6.38 3.58 12.97
N LEU A 183 5.44 4.41 13.39
CA LEU A 183 5.44 5.85 13.13
C LEU A 183 6.32 6.57 14.15
N ALA A 184 6.26 6.16 15.42
CA ALA A 184 7.06 6.72 16.49
C ALA A 184 8.58 6.59 16.27
N SER A 185 9.02 5.54 15.58
CA SER A 185 10.44 5.30 15.27
C SER A 185 10.95 6.10 14.07
N ARG A 186 10.06 6.78 13.31
CA ARG A 186 10.47 7.56 12.13
C ARG A 186 10.95 8.96 12.53
N PRO A 187 12.03 9.48 11.92
CA PRO A 187 12.45 10.87 12.10
C PRO A 187 11.37 11.83 11.57
N LEU A 188 11.25 13.00 12.21
CA LEU A 188 10.44 14.10 11.70
C LEU A 188 10.96 14.52 10.33
N GLY A 189 10.05 14.93 9.43
CA GLY A 189 10.35 15.24 8.03
C GLY A 189 10.41 14.01 7.12
N SER A 190 10.36 12.78 7.67
CA SER A 190 10.38 11.58 6.83
C SER A 190 9.12 11.50 5.94
N ALA A 191 9.35 11.12 4.67
CA ALA A 191 8.25 10.89 3.73
C ALA A 191 7.39 9.70 4.17
N VAL A 192 6.08 9.87 4.08
CA VAL A 192 5.08 8.85 4.40
C VAL A 192 4.04 8.75 3.29
N ARG A 193 3.57 7.55 3.04
CA ARG A 193 2.42 7.30 2.16
C ARG A 193 1.22 6.94 3.01
N LEU A 194 0.10 7.60 2.76
CA LEU A 194 -1.16 7.41 3.46
C LEU A 194 -2.21 6.85 2.52
N THR A 195 -3.10 6.04 3.03
CA THR A 195 -4.31 5.61 2.33
C THR A 195 -5.54 6.01 3.12
N ILE A 196 -6.54 6.51 2.41
CA ILE A 196 -7.82 6.88 2.96
C ILE A 196 -8.89 6.15 2.17
N ALA A 197 -9.56 5.21 2.80
CA ALA A 197 -10.68 4.52 2.16
C ALA A 197 -11.83 5.51 1.96
N ALA A 198 -12.41 5.55 0.78
CA ALA A 198 -13.49 6.49 0.45
C ALA A 198 -14.69 6.39 1.39
N ARG A 199 -14.95 5.20 1.94
CA ARG A 199 -15.98 4.94 2.94
C ARG A 199 -15.73 5.61 4.29
N ASP A 200 -14.48 6.00 4.59
CA ASP A 200 -14.09 6.66 5.82
C ASP A 200 -14.13 8.20 5.69
N VAL A 201 -14.58 8.71 4.54
CA VAL A 201 -14.74 10.13 4.26
C VAL A 201 -16.21 10.50 4.20
N SER A 202 -16.64 11.41 5.08
CA SER A 202 -17.98 11.98 5.10
C SER A 202 -17.92 13.44 4.62
N LEU A 203 -19.03 13.93 4.06
CA LEU A 203 -19.12 15.28 3.53
C LEU A 203 -20.15 16.12 4.28
N SER A 204 -19.86 17.40 4.50
CA SER A 204 -20.82 18.41 4.96
C SER A 204 -20.63 19.72 4.21
N LEU A 205 -21.67 20.57 4.20
CA LEU A 205 -21.60 21.90 3.58
C LEU A 205 -20.95 22.95 4.49
N GLN A 206 -20.88 22.66 5.79
CA GLN A 206 -20.29 23.55 6.80
C GLN A 206 -19.35 22.77 7.69
N PRO A 207 -18.36 23.42 8.34
CA PRO A 207 -17.53 22.80 9.34
C PRO A 207 -18.38 22.18 10.46
N LEU A 208 -18.06 20.98 10.90
CA LEU A 208 -18.73 20.35 12.04
C LEU A 208 -18.19 20.94 13.34
N ALA A 209 -19.10 21.38 14.21
CA ALA A 209 -18.80 21.75 15.59
C ALA A 209 -19.08 20.56 16.52
N HIS A 210 -18.38 20.49 17.66
CA HIS A 210 -18.60 19.49 18.72
C HIS A 210 -18.57 18.04 18.21
N THR A 211 -17.57 17.69 17.41
CA THR A 211 -17.37 16.38 16.83
C THR A 211 -16.06 15.73 17.33
N SER A 212 -16.05 14.41 17.38
CA SER A 212 -14.82 13.62 17.62
C SER A 212 -13.97 13.43 16.34
N LEU A 213 -14.42 13.94 15.19
CA LEU A 213 -13.68 13.87 13.93
C LEU A 213 -12.62 14.97 13.91
N LEU A 214 -11.35 14.58 14.13
CA LEU A 214 -10.23 15.53 14.19
C LEU A 214 -9.80 16.02 12.80
N ASN A 215 -9.98 15.19 11.77
CA ASN A 215 -9.54 15.48 10.42
C ASN A 215 -10.71 16.03 9.60
N SER A 216 -10.77 17.34 9.48
CA SER A 216 -11.78 18.06 8.69
C SER A 216 -11.06 19.03 7.75
N LEU A 217 -11.21 18.85 6.47
CA LEU A 217 -10.49 19.59 5.44
C LEU A 217 -11.48 20.27 4.47
N PRO A 218 -11.26 21.53 4.12
CA PRO A 218 -12.01 22.16 3.03
C PRO A 218 -11.66 21.45 1.72
N ALA A 219 -12.67 21.16 0.91
CA ALA A 219 -12.52 20.42 -0.33
C ALA A 219 -13.47 20.97 -1.40
N THR A 220 -13.12 20.79 -2.66
CA THR A 220 -14.00 21.08 -3.80
C THR A 220 -14.34 19.79 -4.52
N ILE A 221 -15.61 19.54 -4.79
CA ILE A 221 -16.05 18.40 -5.59
C ILE A 221 -15.57 18.59 -7.02
N THR A 222 -14.77 17.64 -7.53
CA THR A 222 -14.29 17.65 -8.93
C THR A 222 -15.10 16.75 -9.84
N GLY A 223 -15.79 15.77 -9.27
CA GLY A 223 -16.65 14.86 -10.02
C GLY A 223 -17.48 13.95 -9.12
N LEU A 224 -18.56 13.43 -9.68
CA LEU A 224 -19.46 12.48 -9.04
C LEU A 224 -19.70 11.32 -10.01
N ARG A 225 -19.71 10.09 -9.50
CA ARG A 225 -20.00 8.87 -10.27
C ARG A 225 -20.87 7.94 -9.44
N GLU A 226 -21.85 7.31 -10.08
CA GLU A 226 -22.56 6.20 -9.44
C GLU A 226 -21.61 5.00 -9.22
N ASP A 227 -21.64 4.44 -8.03
CA ASP A 227 -20.73 3.37 -7.60
C ASP A 227 -21.50 2.18 -7.02
N GLY A 228 -22.42 1.66 -7.80
CA GLY A 228 -23.36 0.62 -7.44
C GLY A 228 -24.74 1.15 -6.97
N PRO A 229 -25.67 0.27 -6.67
CA PRO A 229 -27.04 0.63 -6.33
C PRO A 229 -27.11 1.53 -5.09
N GLY A 230 -27.60 2.76 -5.28
CA GLY A 230 -27.82 3.73 -4.21
C GLY A 230 -26.54 4.36 -3.61
N GLN A 231 -25.39 4.20 -4.27
CA GLN A 231 -24.10 4.74 -3.85
C GLN A 231 -23.53 5.71 -4.87
N VAL A 232 -22.77 6.68 -4.38
CA VAL A 232 -22.07 7.68 -5.20
C VAL A 232 -20.64 7.80 -4.69
N LEU A 233 -19.70 7.76 -5.61
CA LEU A 233 -18.30 8.10 -5.37
C LEU A 233 -18.07 9.54 -5.80
N ALA A 234 -17.63 10.37 -4.86
CA ALA A 234 -17.29 11.77 -5.08
C ALA A 234 -15.75 11.91 -5.12
N ALA A 235 -15.24 12.57 -6.15
CA ALA A 235 -13.86 13.04 -6.19
C ALA A 235 -13.77 14.45 -5.62
N LEU A 236 -12.76 14.68 -4.81
CA LEU A 236 -12.55 15.90 -4.04
C LEU A 236 -11.14 16.43 -4.29
N ALA A 237 -11.02 17.70 -4.62
CA ALA A 237 -9.75 18.42 -4.57
C ALA A 237 -9.55 18.99 -3.16
N VAL A 238 -8.42 18.72 -2.55
CA VAL A 238 -8.00 19.26 -1.24
C VAL A 238 -6.60 19.84 -1.41
N GLY A 239 -6.52 21.14 -1.64
CA GLY A 239 -5.31 21.78 -2.15
C GLY A 239 -4.88 21.16 -3.48
N GLU A 240 -3.63 20.72 -3.60
CA GLU A 240 -3.12 20.02 -4.78
C GLU A 240 -3.34 18.50 -4.73
N SER A 241 -3.94 18.00 -3.65
CA SER A 241 -4.20 16.57 -3.45
C SER A 241 -5.63 16.22 -3.84
N GLN A 242 -5.86 14.93 -4.10
CA GLN A 242 -7.18 14.40 -4.38
C GLN A 242 -7.58 13.40 -3.30
N LEU A 243 -8.85 13.46 -2.89
CA LEU A 243 -9.50 12.49 -2.02
C LEU A 243 -10.73 11.91 -2.71
N LEU A 244 -11.22 10.82 -2.15
CA LEU A 244 -12.46 10.19 -2.57
C LEU A 244 -13.39 10.05 -1.38
N ALA A 245 -14.70 10.23 -1.59
CA ALA A 245 -15.73 9.98 -0.60
C ALA A 245 -16.80 9.06 -1.17
N HIS A 246 -17.12 7.98 -0.45
CA HIS A 246 -18.18 7.04 -0.81
C HIS A 246 -19.40 7.32 0.05
N ILE A 247 -20.44 7.84 -0.56
CA ILE A 247 -21.64 8.34 0.12
C ILE A 247 -22.92 7.73 -0.47
N SER A 248 -24.00 7.77 0.28
CA SER A 248 -25.30 7.32 -0.26
C SER A 248 -25.82 8.29 -1.32
N GLN A 249 -26.52 7.79 -2.31
CA GLN A 249 -27.22 8.62 -3.30
C GLN A 249 -28.24 9.58 -2.65
N ARG A 250 -28.84 9.15 -1.52
CA ARG A 250 -29.72 10.00 -0.72
C ARG A 250 -28.98 11.20 -0.15
N SER A 251 -27.79 10.98 0.43
CA SER A 251 -26.95 12.07 0.95
C SER A 251 -26.52 13.04 -0.15
N ALA A 252 -26.10 12.52 -1.30
CA ALA A 252 -25.72 13.34 -2.45
C ALA A 252 -26.86 14.25 -2.91
N ARG A 253 -28.09 13.72 -2.98
CA ARG A 253 -29.30 14.52 -3.33
C ARG A 253 -29.67 15.51 -2.24
N GLN A 254 -29.65 15.11 -0.96
CA GLN A 254 -30.02 15.97 0.16
C GLN A 254 -29.07 17.17 0.30
N LEU A 255 -27.78 16.97 0.06
CA LEU A 255 -26.77 18.03 0.08
C LEU A 255 -26.67 18.76 -1.27
N ALA A 256 -27.45 18.38 -2.28
CA ALA A 256 -27.43 18.90 -3.65
C ALA A 256 -25.99 18.97 -4.20
N LEU A 257 -25.22 17.89 -4.02
CA LEU A 257 -23.81 17.87 -4.40
C LEU A 257 -23.62 17.97 -5.91
N ALA A 258 -22.71 18.86 -6.32
CA ALA A 258 -22.37 19.08 -7.72
C ALA A 258 -20.88 19.39 -7.89
N PRO A 259 -20.28 19.09 -9.07
CA PRO A 259 -18.93 19.52 -9.39
C PRO A 259 -18.76 21.04 -9.24
N GLY A 260 -17.63 21.47 -8.68
CA GLY A 260 -17.33 22.88 -8.36
C GLY A 260 -17.81 23.33 -6.98
N GLN A 261 -18.63 22.55 -6.29
CA GLN A 261 -19.14 22.90 -4.96
C GLN A 261 -18.07 22.72 -3.88
N THR A 262 -17.95 23.73 -3.00
CA THR A 262 -17.11 23.63 -1.80
C THR A 262 -17.84 22.86 -0.70
N VAL A 263 -17.13 21.92 -0.10
CA VAL A 263 -17.61 21.06 0.99
C VAL A 263 -16.50 20.89 2.03
N PHE A 264 -16.83 20.29 3.18
CA PHE A 264 -15.86 19.83 4.16
C PHE A 264 -15.79 18.32 4.13
N ALA A 265 -14.57 17.78 3.90
CA ALA A 265 -14.28 16.36 3.97
C ALA A 265 -13.85 16.01 5.40
N HIS A 266 -14.64 15.16 6.06
CA HIS A 266 -14.39 14.66 7.41
C HIS A 266 -13.85 13.24 7.32
N ILE A 267 -12.63 13.03 7.77
CA ILE A 267 -11.93 11.76 7.60
C ILE A 267 -11.86 11.05 8.95
N LYS A 268 -12.51 9.89 9.03
CA LYS A 268 -12.54 9.07 10.24
C LYS A 268 -11.36 8.11 10.33
N GLY A 269 -10.98 7.49 9.22
CA GLY A 269 -9.91 6.50 9.15
C GLY A 269 -8.82 6.91 8.17
N VAL A 270 -7.58 6.83 8.62
CA VAL A 270 -6.39 7.00 7.78
C VAL A 270 -5.44 5.86 8.11
N ALA A 271 -4.95 5.17 7.08
CA ALA A 271 -3.96 4.13 7.25
C ALA A 271 -2.61 4.57 6.70
N LEU A 272 -1.55 4.25 7.44
CA LEU A 272 -0.19 4.43 6.97
C LEU A 272 0.17 3.24 6.09
N VAL A 273 0.59 3.49 4.86
CA VAL A 273 1.27 2.50 4.04
C VAL A 273 2.71 2.44 4.54
N ARG A 274 3.08 1.31 5.11
CA ARG A 274 4.39 1.10 5.73
C ARG A 274 5.50 1.04 4.71
#